data_649e34b2107f01cf403584b01e1ff48c
#
_entry.id   649e34b2107f01cf403584b01e1ff48c
#
_cell.length_a   1.000
_cell.length_b   1.000
_cell.length_c   1.000
_cell.angle_alpha   90.00
_cell.angle_beta   90.00
_cell.angle_gamma   90.00
#
_symmetry.space_group_name_H-M   'P 1'
#
loop_
_entity.id
_entity.type
_entity.pdbx_description
1 polymer ?
#
loop_
_entity_poly.entity_id
_entity_poly.type
_entity_poly.pdbx_seq_one_letter_code
_entity_poly.pdbx_strand_id
1 'polypeptide(L)'
;MPDEEVVEERHPMRASDESRERVVKVLAEGGEQSQITRRPLIKYTMGGALGLFAVPLVLQVAGSLGPMPQKSLSRTFWNGGPSGPGEDPEFRPLRLMRDPEGTPVKAEDVTIGSVFHIMPEGLLPNPDDPEAEYLEKHILEEKAKAAVILIRLDEDLIESQKQRDWGHQGIVAYSKICTHVGCPVGLYEQQTHHLLCPCHQSTFDVTQDCKVIFGPAKRPLPQLQITVDDEGYLVSAAPFQEAVGPS
;
A
#
# COMPACT_ATOMS: atom_id res chain seq x y z
N MET A 1 23.31 -33.56 -48.32
CA MET A 1 21.88 -33.31 -48.25
C MET A 1 21.67 -31.91 -48.75
N PRO A 2 20.89 -31.69 -49.81
CA PRO A 2 20.59 -30.33 -50.23
C PRO A 2 19.74 -29.65 -49.16
N ASP A 3 20.13 -28.47 -48.79
CA ASP A 3 19.35 -27.59 -47.90
C ASP A 3 18.04 -27.25 -48.63
N GLU A 4 16.96 -27.84 -48.21
CA GLU A 4 15.62 -27.51 -48.68
C GLU A 4 15.21 -26.21 -48.00
N GLU A 5 15.12 -25.12 -48.78
CA GLU A 5 14.69 -23.83 -48.28
C GLU A 5 13.19 -23.92 -47.94
N VAL A 6 12.88 -24.00 -46.64
CA VAL A 6 11.49 -24.01 -46.17
C VAL A 6 10.95 -22.57 -46.21
N VAL A 7 10.13 -22.28 -47.18
CA VAL A 7 9.42 -20.99 -47.28
C VAL A 7 8.22 -21.04 -46.34
N GLU A 8 8.32 -20.35 -45.22
CA GLU A 8 7.24 -20.17 -44.24
C GLU A 8 6.32 -19.01 -44.71
N GLU A 9 5.20 -19.31 -45.33
CA GLU A 9 4.19 -18.32 -45.68
C GLU A 9 3.43 -17.87 -44.43
N ARG A 10 3.73 -16.68 -43.93
CA ARG A 10 2.96 -16.05 -42.85
C ARG A 10 1.78 -15.30 -43.44
N HIS A 11 0.56 -15.81 -43.21
CA HIS A 11 -0.64 -15.07 -43.55
C HIS A 11 -0.74 -13.79 -42.74
N PRO A 12 -1.15 -12.64 -43.35
CA PRO A 12 -1.31 -11.39 -42.63
C PRO A 12 -2.37 -11.55 -41.53
N MET A 13 -2.04 -11.10 -40.29
CA MET A 13 -2.94 -11.19 -39.14
C MET A 13 -4.22 -10.36 -39.30
N ARG A 14 -4.25 -9.44 -40.25
CA ARG A 14 -5.40 -8.58 -40.53
C ARG A 14 -6.07 -9.03 -41.84
N ALA A 15 -7.34 -9.45 -41.73
CA ALA A 15 -8.13 -9.79 -42.89
C ALA A 15 -8.27 -8.61 -43.86
N SER A 16 -8.31 -8.88 -45.19
CA SER A 16 -8.55 -7.82 -46.17
C SER A 16 -9.93 -7.20 -45.97
N ASP A 17 -10.09 -5.95 -46.40
CA ASP A 17 -11.37 -5.23 -46.27
C ASP A 17 -12.51 -5.97 -47.00
N GLU A 18 -12.23 -6.57 -48.18
CA GLU A 18 -13.16 -7.40 -48.90
C GLU A 18 -13.61 -8.68 -48.14
N SER A 19 -12.66 -9.31 -47.42
CA SER A 19 -12.97 -10.46 -46.57
C SER A 19 -13.84 -10.08 -45.39
N ARG A 20 -13.61 -8.90 -44.84
CA ARG A 20 -14.41 -8.35 -43.72
C ARG A 20 -15.84 -8.04 -44.16
N GLU A 21 -16.01 -7.39 -45.31
CA GLU A 21 -17.33 -7.10 -45.89
C GLU A 21 -18.11 -8.38 -46.16
N ARG A 22 -17.46 -9.42 -46.73
CA ARG A 22 -18.11 -10.75 -46.93
C ARG A 22 -18.59 -11.35 -45.62
N VAL A 23 -17.75 -11.33 -44.58
CA VAL A 23 -18.13 -11.85 -43.25
C VAL A 23 -19.30 -11.07 -42.66
N VAL A 24 -19.29 -9.75 -42.72
CA VAL A 24 -20.38 -8.91 -42.24
C VAL A 24 -21.69 -9.22 -42.99
N LYS A 25 -21.61 -9.38 -44.31
CA LYS A 25 -22.77 -9.73 -45.14
C LYS A 25 -23.35 -11.10 -44.78
N VAL A 26 -22.51 -12.12 -44.64
CA VAL A 26 -22.94 -13.46 -44.24
C VAL A 26 -23.56 -13.47 -42.85
N LEU A 27 -22.99 -12.71 -41.90
CA LEU A 27 -23.55 -12.58 -40.55
C LEU A 27 -24.91 -11.85 -40.56
N ALA A 28 -25.06 -10.82 -41.38
CA ALA A 28 -26.31 -10.07 -41.51
C ALA A 28 -27.40 -10.97 -42.12
N GLU A 29 -27.11 -11.67 -43.22
CA GLU A 29 -28.02 -12.61 -43.87
C GLU A 29 -28.41 -13.79 -42.97
N GLY A 30 -27.44 -14.35 -42.23
CA GLY A 30 -27.67 -15.37 -41.21
C GLY A 30 -28.55 -14.88 -40.05
N GLY A 31 -28.35 -13.66 -39.63
CA GLY A 31 -29.17 -12.99 -38.60
C GLY A 31 -30.64 -12.85 -39.05
N GLU A 32 -30.89 -12.46 -40.32
CA GLU A 32 -32.23 -12.33 -40.87
C GLU A 32 -32.92 -13.68 -41.03
N GLN A 33 -32.19 -14.70 -41.53
CA GLN A 33 -32.72 -16.06 -41.70
C GLN A 33 -33.05 -16.77 -40.39
N SER A 34 -32.28 -16.51 -39.34
CA SER A 34 -32.46 -17.13 -38.01
C SER A 34 -33.76 -16.74 -37.31
N GLN A 35 -34.43 -15.65 -37.74
CA GLN A 35 -35.62 -15.07 -37.09
C GLN A 35 -35.46 -14.77 -35.61
N ILE A 36 -34.24 -14.76 -35.09
CA ILE A 36 -33.93 -14.48 -33.67
C ILE A 36 -34.50 -13.12 -33.25
N THR A 37 -34.46 -12.15 -34.16
CA THR A 37 -34.98 -10.79 -33.92
C THR A 37 -36.48 -10.72 -33.77
N ARG A 38 -37.24 -11.73 -34.22
CA ARG A 38 -38.72 -11.75 -34.15
C ARG A 38 -39.25 -12.38 -32.86
N ARG A 39 -38.44 -13.15 -32.12
CA ARG A 39 -38.86 -13.80 -30.88
C ARG A 39 -38.46 -12.96 -29.67
N PRO A 40 -39.41 -12.29 -29.00
CA PRO A 40 -39.09 -11.39 -27.87
C PRO A 40 -38.39 -12.14 -26.71
N LEU A 41 -38.80 -13.42 -26.49
CA LEU A 41 -38.17 -14.25 -25.45
C LEU A 41 -36.66 -14.43 -25.67
N ILE A 42 -36.25 -14.73 -26.93
CA ILE A 42 -34.84 -14.91 -27.27
C ILE A 42 -34.06 -13.62 -27.07
N LYS A 43 -34.63 -12.47 -27.42
CA LYS A 43 -33.99 -11.15 -27.16
C LYS A 43 -33.80 -10.91 -25.70
N TYR A 44 -34.80 -11.16 -24.86
CA TYR A 44 -34.71 -10.93 -23.41
C TYR A 44 -33.75 -11.90 -22.75
N THR A 45 -33.72 -13.19 -23.14
CA THR A 45 -32.78 -14.18 -22.58
C THR A 45 -31.33 -13.87 -23.00
N MET A 46 -31.11 -13.52 -24.27
CA MET A 46 -29.77 -13.12 -24.74
C MET A 46 -29.32 -11.81 -24.06
N GLY A 47 -30.19 -10.80 -23.98
CA GLY A 47 -29.90 -9.55 -23.30
C GLY A 47 -29.62 -9.73 -21.80
N GLY A 48 -30.41 -10.60 -21.16
CA GLY A 48 -30.20 -10.96 -19.77
C GLY A 48 -28.90 -11.70 -19.54
N ALA A 49 -28.57 -12.67 -20.39
CA ALA A 49 -27.28 -13.38 -20.27
C ALA A 49 -26.08 -12.46 -20.50
N LEU A 50 -26.12 -11.64 -21.55
CA LEU A 50 -25.07 -10.65 -21.80
C LEU A 50 -24.95 -9.63 -20.65
N GLY A 51 -26.08 -9.17 -20.12
CA GLY A 51 -26.11 -8.26 -18.97
C GLY A 51 -25.49 -8.89 -17.70
N LEU A 52 -25.76 -10.16 -17.46
CA LEU A 52 -25.21 -10.87 -16.31
C LEU A 52 -23.66 -10.90 -16.32
N PHE A 53 -23.04 -10.97 -17.48
CA PHE A 53 -21.58 -10.91 -17.62
C PHE A 53 -21.04 -9.47 -17.75
N ALA A 54 -21.73 -8.62 -18.51
CA ALA A 54 -21.25 -7.29 -18.79
C ALA A 54 -21.38 -6.32 -17.59
N VAL A 55 -22.48 -6.42 -16.83
CA VAL A 55 -22.72 -5.51 -15.70
C VAL A 55 -21.64 -5.62 -14.61
N PRO A 56 -21.26 -6.80 -14.10
CA PRO A 56 -20.17 -6.90 -13.13
C PRO A 56 -18.85 -6.33 -13.67
N LEU A 57 -18.52 -6.61 -14.93
CA LEU A 57 -17.31 -6.11 -15.56
C LEU A 57 -17.31 -4.59 -15.66
N VAL A 58 -18.41 -3.99 -16.10
CA VAL A 58 -18.57 -2.53 -16.18
C VAL A 58 -18.50 -1.89 -14.82
N LEU A 59 -19.12 -2.50 -13.80
CA LEU A 59 -19.06 -2.00 -12.42
C LEU A 59 -17.64 -2.03 -11.86
N GLN A 60 -16.87 -3.09 -12.13
CA GLN A 60 -15.46 -3.18 -11.72
C GLN A 60 -14.61 -2.13 -12.42
N VAL A 61 -14.77 -1.95 -13.73
CA VAL A 61 -14.04 -0.93 -14.50
C VAL A 61 -14.44 0.47 -14.03
N ALA A 62 -15.73 0.75 -13.88
CA ALA A 62 -16.21 2.04 -13.39
C ALA A 62 -15.75 2.33 -11.96
N GLY A 63 -15.76 1.32 -11.09
CA GLY A 63 -15.24 1.42 -9.72
C GLY A 63 -13.73 1.68 -9.68
N SER A 64 -12.96 1.09 -10.62
CA SER A 64 -11.51 1.32 -10.70
C SER A 64 -11.13 2.71 -11.23
N LEU A 65 -12.06 3.38 -11.92
CA LEU A 65 -11.87 4.76 -12.40
C LEU A 65 -12.29 5.82 -11.36
N GLY A 66 -12.86 5.39 -10.23
CA GLY A 66 -13.21 6.27 -9.12
C GLY A 66 -11.97 6.87 -8.45
N PRO A 67 -12.14 7.98 -7.70
CA PRO A 67 -11.05 8.53 -6.92
C PRO A 67 -10.53 7.46 -5.95
N MET A 68 -9.24 7.14 -6.05
CA MET A 68 -8.58 6.25 -5.11
C MET A 68 -8.79 6.78 -3.69
N PRO A 69 -9.11 5.95 -2.71
CA PRO A 69 -9.29 6.39 -1.32
C PRO A 69 -7.92 6.69 -0.66
N GLN A 70 -7.17 7.63 -1.24
CA GLN A 70 -5.82 7.99 -0.80
C GLN A 70 -5.78 8.40 0.67
N LYS A 71 -6.82 9.10 1.14
CA LYS A 71 -6.93 9.48 2.55
C LYS A 71 -7.07 8.27 3.49
N SER A 72 -7.78 7.22 3.07
CA SER A 72 -7.93 6.02 3.90
C SER A 72 -6.65 5.18 3.97
N LEU A 73 -5.78 5.26 2.95
CA LEU A 73 -4.48 4.56 2.94
C LEU A 73 -3.43 5.25 3.81
N SER A 74 -3.50 6.57 3.97
CA SER A 74 -2.64 7.32 4.90
C SER A 74 -3.19 7.34 6.33
N ARG A 75 -4.42 6.87 6.54
CA ARG A 75 -5.07 6.83 7.83
C ARG A 75 -4.53 5.66 8.65
N THR A 76 -3.94 6.00 9.77
CA THR A 76 -3.37 5.06 10.73
C THR A 76 -3.71 5.51 12.13
N PHE A 77 -3.47 4.69 13.14
CA PHE A 77 -3.66 5.07 14.55
C PHE A 77 -2.87 6.35 14.93
N TRP A 78 -1.78 6.65 14.22
CA TRP A 78 -1.00 7.88 14.41
C TRP A 78 -1.73 9.18 14.06
N ASN A 79 -2.95 9.11 13.53
CA ASN A 79 -3.81 10.27 13.33
C ASN A 79 -4.48 10.76 14.65
N GLY A 80 -4.24 10.06 15.76
CA GLY A 80 -4.76 10.44 17.08
C GLY A 80 -5.70 9.41 17.70
N GLY A 81 -5.82 8.22 17.11
CA GLY A 81 -6.69 7.15 17.61
C GLY A 81 -7.06 6.13 16.53
N PRO A 82 -8.05 5.27 16.80
CA PRO A 82 -8.48 4.23 15.90
C PRO A 82 -8.89 4.73 14.51
N SER A 83 -8.55 3.96 13.48
CA SER A 83 -8.84 4.30 12.07
C SER A 83 -10.24 3.88 11.61
N GLY A 84 -11.22 3.78 12.49
CA GLY A 84 -12.58 3.35 12.22
C GLY A 84 -13.30 4.10 11.09
N PRO A 85 -14.42 3.57 10.58
CA PRO A 85 -15.26 4.28 9.61
C PRO A 85 -15.92 5.48 10.30
N GLY A 86 -15.75 6.66 9.76
CA GLY A 86 -16.34 7.89 10.30
C GLY A 86 -15.50 9.12 10.05
N GLU A 87 -15.61 10.08 10.92
CA GLU A 87 -14.82 11.31 10.88
C GLU A 87 -13.36 11.02 11.21
N ASP A 88 -12.45 11.73 10.55
CA ASP A 88 -11.03 11.66 10.87
C ASP A 88 -10.83 12.18 12.31
N PRO A 89 -10.16 11.41 13.21
CA PRO A 89 -9.88 11.89 14.54
C PRO A 89 -9.04 13.18 14.44
N GLU A 90 -9.27 14.12 15.33
CA GLU A 90 -8.40 15.28 15.47
C GLU A 90 -7.01 14.78 15.88
N PHE A 91 -5.98 15.25 15.16
CA PHE A 91 -4.62 14.82 15.46
C PHE A 91 -4.24 15.19 16.90
N ARG A 92 -3.73 14.22 17.64
CA ARG A 92 -3.07 14.40 18.93
C ARG A 92 -1.72 13.70 18.92
N PRO A 93 -0.68 14.29 19.52
CA PRO A 93 0.59 13.59 19.71
C PRO A 93 0.41 12.32 20.52
N LEU A 94 0.99 11.23 20.05
CA LEU A 94 0.97 9.93 20.73
C LEU A 94 2.40 9.53 21.08
N ARG A 95 2.63 9.03 22.30
CA ARG A 95 3.93 8.50 22.70
C ARG A 95 4.28 7.26 21.89
N LEU A 96 5.56 7.12 21.59
CA LEU A 96 6.13 5.97 20.93
C LEU A 96 6.38 4.88 21.99
N MET A 97 5.64 3.77 21.88
CA MET A 97 5.71 2.64 22.82
C MET A 97 6.48 1.49 22.21
N ARG A 98 7.36 0.84 22.97
CA ARG A 98 8.06 -0.38 22.51
C ARG A 98 7.08 -1.52 22.31
N ASP A 99 7.21 -2.22 21.20
CA ASP A 99 6.48 -3.45 20.92
C ASP A 99 7.39 -4.66 21.18
N PRO A 100 7.01 -5.64 22.00
CA PRO A 100 5.71 -5.84 22.64
C PRO A 100 5.57 -5.30 24.08
N GLU A 101 6.59 -4.70 24.68
CA GLU A 101 6.63 -4.40 26.11
C GLU A 101 5.61 -3.32 26.54
N GLY A 102 5.16 -2.48 25.59
CA GLY A 102 4.23 -1.38 25.89
C GLY A 102 4.82 -0.28 26.77
N THR A 103 6.14 -0.11 26.78
CA THR A 103 6.85 0.93 27.56
C THR A 103 7.17 2.12 26.67
N PRO A 104 6.97 3.38 27.15
CA PRO A 104 7.29 4.55 26.37
C PRO A 104 8.81 4.71 26.18
N VAL A 105 9.24 5.24 25.04
CA VAL A 105 10.64 5.39 24.67
C VAL A 105 11.08 6.81 24.95
N LYS A 106 12.14 6.97 25.76
CA LYS A 106 12.84 8.25 25.92
C LYS A 106 13.91 8.43 24.84
N ALA A 107 14.09 9.67 24.39
CA ALA A 107 15.11 9.98 23.38
C ALA A 107 16.53 9.61 23.86
N GLU A 108 16.83 9.77 25.16
CA GLU A 108 18.11 9.44 25.77
C GLU A 108 18.44 7.94 25.77
N ASP A 109 17.41 7.06 25.79
CA ASP A 109 17.58 5.61 25.79
C ASP A 109 17.90 5.04 24.39
N VAL A 110 17.71 5.83 23.35
CA VAL A 110 17.97 5.41 21.97
C VAL A 110 19.42 5.69 21.62
N THR A 111 20.27 4.66 21.65
CA THR A 111 21.70 4.78 21.30
C THR A 111 21.94 4.69 19.80
N ILE A 112 23.07 5.23 19.32
CA ILE A 112 23.44 5.13 17.88
C ILE A 112 23.50 3.66 17.46
N GLY A 113 22.90 3.34 16.34
CA GLY A 113 22.81 1.97 15.79
C GLY A 113 21.72 1.10 16.42
N SER A 114 20.99 1.60 17.44
CA SER A 114 19.85 0.86 18.00
C SER A 114 18.65 0.89 17.07
N VAL A 115 17.84 -0.19 17.16
CA VAL A 115 16.60 -0.38 16.42
C VAL A 115 15.50 -0.82 17.38
N PHE A 116 14.37 -0.14 17.35
CA PHE A 116 13.21 -0.50 18.15
C PHE A 116 12.00 -0.70 17.25
N HIS A 117 11.16 -1.66 17.63
CA HIS A 117 9.82 -1.79 17.08
C HIS A 117 8.86 -0.97 17.96
N ILE A 118 8.08 -0.14 17.31
CA ILE A 118 7.28 0.89 17.98
C ILE A 118 5.83 0.77 17.56
N MET A 119 4.95 0.97 18.55
CA MET A 119 3.51 1.14 18.39
C MET A 119 3.07 2.46 19.05
N PRO A 120 1.93 3.04 18.65
CA PRO A 120 1.39 4.22 19.31
C PRO A 120 0.82 3.89 20.69
N GLU A 121 0.91 4.83 21.58
CA GLU A 121 0.20 4.81 22.87
C GLU A 121 -1.31 4.66 22.65
N GLY A 122 -1.98 3.87 23.48
CA GLY A 122 -3.42 3.64 23.41
C GLY A 122 -3.85 2.60 22.39
N LEU A 123 -2.93 1.99 21.63
CA LEU A 123 -3.28 0.94 20.68
C LEU A 123 -3.73 -0.37 21.33
N LEU A 124 -3.26 -0.67 22.54
CA LEU A 124 -3.71 -1.84 23.28
C LEU A 124 -5.04 -1.51 23.97
N PRO A 125 -6.08 -2.35 23.83
CA PRO A 125 -7.38 -2.09 24.46
C PRO A 125 -7.24 -1.94 25.98
N ASN A 126 -7.76 -0.85 26.50
CA ASN A 126 -7.92 -0.64 27.94
C ASN A 126 -9.42 -0.76 28.25
N PRO A 127 -9.86 -1.64 29.16
CA PRO A 127 -11.29 -1.83 29.49
C PRO A 127 -12.02 -0.54 29.92
N ASP A 128 -11.27 0.43 30.41
CA ASP A 128 -11.82 1.73 30.84
C ASP A 128 -11.96 2.75 29.69
N ASP A 129 -11.48 2.40 28.47
CA ASP A 129 -11.53 3.27 27.29
C ASP A 129 -12.85 3.06 26.52
N PRO A 130 -13.60 4.13 26.20
CA PRO A 130 -14.80 4.04 25.37
C PRO A 130 -14.57 3.39 23.98
N GLU A 131 -13.35 3.43 23.47
CA GLU A 131 -12.95 2.86 22.19
C GLU A 131 -12.49 1.40 22.29
N ALA A 132 -12.44 0.82 23.51
CA ALA A 132 -11.94 -0.53 23.75
C ALA A 132 -12.67 -1.60 22.92
N GLU A 133 -13.99 -1.53 22.82
CA GLU A 133 -14.78 -2.50 22.03
C GLU A 133 -14.42 -2.48 20.54
N TYR A 134 -14.16 -1.30 19.98
CA TYR A 134 -13.70 -1.18 18.59
C TYR A 134 -12.31 -1.77 18.43
N LEU A 135 -11.38 -1.42 19.32
CA LEU A 135 -10.00 -1.89 19.28
C LEU A 135 -9.91 -3.41 19.45
N GLU A 136 -10.70 -4.03 20.34
CA GLU A 136 -10.73 -5.48 20.47
C GLU A 136 -11.07 -6.19 19.16
N LYS A 137 -11.99 -5.63 18.38
CA LYS A 137 -12.41 -6.21 17.10
C LYS A 137 -11.41 -5.95 15.96
N HIS A 138 -10.70 -4.82 15.98
CA HIS A 138 -9.87 -4.34 14.88
C HIS A 138 -8.38 -4.26 15.19
N ILE A 139 -7.95 -4.76 16.36
CA ILE A 139 -6.57 -4.63 16.85
C ILE A 139 -5.50 -5.10 15.84
N LEU A 140 -5.77 -6.16 15.09
CA LEU A 140 -4.81 -6.67 14.10
C LEU A 140 -4.68 -5.73 12.90
N GLU A 141 -5.78 -5.11 12.48
CA GLU A 141 -5.77 -4.14 11.39
C GLU A 141 -5.04 -2.85 11.79
N GLU A 142 -5.35 -2.33 12.98
CA GLU A 142 -4.70 -1.14 13.52
C GLU A 142 -3.20 -1.37 13.74
N LYS A 143 -2.80 -2.48 14.35
CA LYS A 143 -1.39 -2.86 14.49
C LYS A 143 -0.68 -2.96 13.16
N ALA A 144 -1.32 -3.57 12.15
CA ALA A 144 -0.73 -3.74 10.84
C ALA A 144 -0.41 -2.41 10.15
N LYS A 145 -1.20 -1.35 10.40
CA LYS A 145 -1.00 -0.01 9.82
C LYS A 145 -0.13 0.90 10.69
N ALA A 146 -0.12 0.67 12.01
CA ALA A 146 0.56 1.54 12.96
C ALA A 146 2.02 1.15 13.24
N ALA A 147 2.46 -0.04 12.82
CA ALA A 147 3.80 -0.53 13.11
C ALA A 147 4.90 0.39 12.55
N VAL A 148 5.79 0.84 13.41
CA VAL A 148 6.91 1.73 13.12
C VAL A 148 8.23 1.07 13.50
N ILE A 149 9.27 1.34 12.75
CA ILE A 149 10.66 1.03 13.09
C ILE A 149 11.38 2.34 13.42
N LEU A 150 11.97 2.40 14.60
CA LEU A 150 12.74 3.53 15.11
C LEU A 150 14.22 3.17 15.06
N ILE A 151 15.02 4.04 14.48
CA ILE A 151 16.46 3.83 14.29
C ILE A 151 17.17 5.12 14.71
N ARG A 152 18.32 5.00 15.39
CA ARG A 152 19.22 6.15 15.59
C ARG A 152 20.46 6.00 14.74
N LEU A 153 20.64 6.94 13.83
CA LEU A 153 21.85 7.12 13.04
C LEU A 153 22.77 8.17 13.66
N ASP A 154 24.01 8.19 13.23
CA ASP A 154 24.83 9.38 13.35
C ASP A 154 24.24 10.48 12.46
N GLU A 155 24.07 11.70 12.99
CA GLU A 155 23.44 12.80 12.25
C GLU A 155 24.19 13.16 10.96
N ASP A 156 25.51 12.96 10.94
CA ASP A 156 26.35 13.21 9.77
C ASP A 156 26.03 12.27 8.59
N LEU A 157 25.45 11.09 8.87
CA LEU A 157 25.06 10.11 7.87
C LEU A 157 23.70 10.41 7.22
N ILE A 158 22.92 11.30 7.81
CA ILE A 158 21.59 11.63 7.27
C ILE A 158 21.75 12.64 6.14
N GLU A 159 21.45 12.25 4.91
CA GLU A 159 21.63 13.10 3.74
C GLU A 159 20.42 14.03 3.52
N SER A 160 19.21 13.58 3.81
CA SER A 160 17.98 14.33 3.55
C SER A 160 17.67 15.35 4.63
N GLN A 161 17.46 16.61 4.23
CA GLN A 161 17.03 17.66 5.16
C GLN A 161 15.66 17.37 5.77
N LYS A 162 14.70 16.88 4.97
CA LYS A 162 13.38 16.43 5.45
C LYS A 162 13.54 15.38 6.55
N GLN A 163 14.42 14.41 6.35
CA GLN A 163 14.66 13.33 7.30
C GLN A 163 15.17 13.86 8.64
N ARG A 164 16.07 14.87 8.62
CA ARG A 164 16.55 15.55 9.82
C ARG A 164 15.44 16.34 10.53
N ASP A 165 14.68 17.12 9.76
CA ASP A 165 13.61 17.98 10.29
C ASP A 165 12.46 17.18 10.90
N TRP A 166 12.22 15.96 10.39
CA TRP A 166 11.18 15.06 10.87
C TRP A 166 11.68 14.06 11.91
N GLY A 167 12.97 14.00 12.14
CA GLY A 167 13.63 13.22 13.18
C GLY A 167 13.94 14.04 14.42
N HIS A 168 14.67 13.42 15.35
CA HIS A 168 15.18 14.06 16.54
C HIS A 168 16.59 13.56 16.86
N GLN A 169 17.63 14.42 16.75
CA GLN A 169 19.02 14.09 17.09
C GLN A 169 19.50 12.75 16.50
N GLY A 170 19.32 12.56 15.21
CA GLY A 170 19.67 11.32 14.51
C GLY A 170 18.67 10.17 14.67
N ILE A 171 17.64 10.33 15.51
CA ILE A 171 16.55 9.37 15.66
C ILE A 171 15.54 9.60 14.55
N VAL A 172 15.25 8.55 13.78
CA VAL A 172 14.28 8.57 12.69
C VAL A 172 13.28 7.43 12.85
N ALA A 173 12.04 7.67 12.45
CA ALA A 173 10.95 6.72 12.57
C ALA A 173 10.30 6.48 11.21
N TYR A 174 10.20 5.23 10.78
CA TYR A 174 9.62 4.85 9.50
C TYR A 174 8.52 3.82 9.67
N SER A 175 7.52 3.86 8.80
CA SER A 175 6.55 2.76 8.72
C SER A 175 7.29 1.44 8.51
N LYS A 176 6.94 0.44 9.31
CA LYS A 176 7.49 -0.91 9.20
C LYS A 176 6.86 -1.70 8.05
N ILE A 177 5.91 -1.12 7.32
CA ILE A 177 5.14 -1.80 6.29
C ILE A 177 5.74 -1.55 4.92
N CYS A 178 6.23 -2.63 4.29
CA CYS A 178 6.85 -2.58 2.97
C CYS A 178 5.89 -2.02 1.91
N THR A 179 6.37 -1.07 1.12
CA THR A 179 5.61 -0.42 0.06
C THR A 179 5.38 -1.28 -1.18
N HIS A 180 5.93 -2.52 -1.21
CA HIS A 180 5.64 -3.49 -2.28
C HIS A 180 4.28 -4.17 -2.08
N VAL A 181 4.12 -5.00 -1.05
CA VAL A 181 2.88 -5.76 -0.76
C VAL A 181 2.52 -5.81 0.73
N GLY A 182 3.09 -4.92 1.56
CA GLY A 182 2.70 -4.80 2.96
C GLY A 182 3.40 -5.74 3.95
N CYS A 183 4.46 -6.45 3.55
CA CYS A 183 5.22 -7.26 4.49
C CYS A 183 5.97 -6.39 5.51
N PRO A 184 6.15 -6.85 6.76
CA PRO A 184 6.91 -6.10 7.75
C PRO A 184 8.41 -6.07 7.39
N VAL A 185 8.97 -4.86 7.37
CA VAL A 185 10.42 -4.62 7.24
C VAL A 185 11.03 -4.63 8.65
N GLY A 186 12.14 -5.31 8.86
CA GLY A 186 12.70 -5.40 10.21
C GLY A 186 14.13 -5.90 10.29
N LEU A 187 14.73 -6.28 9.18
CA LEU A 187 16.13 -6.69 9.13
C LEU A 187 16.99 -5.44 8.83
N TYR A 188 17.64 -4.93 9.87
CA TYR A 188 18.51 -3.76 9.75
C TYR A 188 19.99 -4.19 9.80
N GLU A 189 20.74 -3.75 8.82
CA GLU A 189 22.18 -3.92 8.75
C GLU A 189 22.87 -2.62 9.19
N GLN A 190 23.58 -2.67 10.32
CA GLN A 190 24.21 -1.50 10.92
C GLN A 190 25.37 -0.92 10.12
N GLN A 191 26.07 -1.74 9.33
CA GLN A 191 27.27 -1.30 8.60
C GLN A 191 26.90 -0.49 7.35
N THR A 192 25.86 -0.91 6.66
CA THR A 192 25.39 -0.25 5.42
C THR A 192 24.19 0.64 5.64
N HIS A 193 23.60 0.64 6.84
CA HIS A 193 22.36 1.33 7.19
C HIS A 193 21.17 0.94 6.30
N HIS A 194 21.14 -0.30 5.84
CA HIS A 194 20.07 -0.81 5.00
C HIS A 194 19.00 -1.54 5.81
N LEU A 195 17.74 -1.31 5.44
CA LEU A 195 16.60 -2.09 5.90
C LEU A 195 16.17 -3.07 4.81
N LEU A 196 16.04 -4.35 5.16
CA LEU A 196 15.63 -5.41 4.26
C LEU A 196 14.22 -5.91 4.58
N CYS A 197 13.38 -5.99 3.55
CA CYS A 197 12.10 -6.70 3.59
C CYS A 197 12.33 -8.20 3.28
N PRO A 198 12.03 -9.12 4.22
CA PRO A 198 12.37 -10.54 4.04
C PRO A 198 11.54 -11.24 2.95
N CYS A 199 10.36 -10.71 2.60
CA CYS A 199 9.43 -11.37 1.69
C CYS A 199 9.94 -11.39 0.24
N HIS A 200 10.32 -10.24 -0.31
CA HIS A 200 10.74 -10.09 -1.70
C HIS A 200 12.05 -9.29 -1.83
N GLN A 201 12.79 -9.17 -0.73
CA GLN A 201 14.12 -8.57 -0.68
C GLN A 201 14.18 -7.10 -1.13
N SER A 202 13.06 -6.34 -0.99
CA SER A 202 13.14 -4.89 -1.15
C SER A 202 14.06 -4.32 -0.07
N THR A 203 15.06 -3.54 -0.50
CA THR A 203 16.09 -2.96 0.37
C THR A 203 15.97 -1.45 0.34
N PHE A 204 16.03 -0.85 1.52
CA PHE A 204 15.85 0.59 1.72
C PHE A 204 17.07 1.17 2.41
N ASP A 205 17.58 2.27 1.90
CA ASP A 205 18.70 3.00 2.49
C ASP A 205 18.19 4.02 3.51
N VAL A 206 18.47 3.78 4.79
CA VAL A 206 17.97 4.63 5.88
C VAL A 206 18.67 5.99 5.91
N THR A 207 19.87 6.11 5.36
CA THR A 207 20.60 7.39 5.29
C THR A 207 19.99 8.36 4.28
N GLN A 208 19.26 7.81 3.28
CA GLN A 208 18.61 8.55 2.19
C GLN A 208 17.07 8.48 2.26
N ASP A 209 16.49 8.80 3.40
CA ASP A 209 15.02 8.84 3.60
C ASP A 209 14.33 7.50 3.22
N CYS A 210 14.93 6.38 3.61
CA CYS A 210 14.48 5.03 3.27
C CYS A 210 14.24 4.81 1.77
N LYS A 211 15.05 5.41 0.93
CA LYS A 211 15.02 5.23 -0.52
C LYS A 211 15.19 3.77 -0.90
N VAL A 212 14.40 3.29 -1.85
CA VAL A 212 14.55 1.95 -2.41
C VAL A 212 15.84 1.86 -3.22
N ILE A 213 16.72 0.95 -2.84
CA ILE A 213 17.99 0.68 -3.54
C ILE A 213 17.99 -0.67 -4.26
N PHE A 214 17.10 -1.59 -3.86
CA PHE A 214 16.96 -2.90 -4.49
C PHE A 214 15.55 -3.46 -4.27
N GLY A 215 15.11 -4.35 -5.18
CA GLY A 215 13.87 -5.11 -5.06
C GLY A 215 12.64 -4.44 -5.68
N PRO A 216 11.45 -5.05 -5.52
CA PRO A 216 10.25 -4.65 -6.23
C PRO A 216 9.48 -3.47 -5.62
N ALA A 217 9.85 -2.97 -4.45
CA ALA A 217 9.24 -1.77 -3.88
C ALA A 217 9.49 -0.56 -4.79
N LYS A 218 8.48 0.28 -5.01
CA LYS A 218 8.56 1.41 -5.94
C LYS A 218 8.73 2.76 -5.26
N ARG A 219 8.47 2.85 -3.96
CA ARG A 219 8.59 4.11 -3.20
C ARG A 219 9.23 3.86 -1.83
N PRO A 220 9.82 4.90 -1.22
CA PRO A 220 10.41 4.85 0.12
C PRO A 220 9.39 4.37 1.17
N LEU A 221 9.89 3.97 2.33
CA LEU A 221 9.05 3.81 3.51
C LEU A 221 8.62 5.19 4.01
N PRO A 222 7.33 5.42 4.30
CA PRO A 222 6.88 6.68 4.87
C PRO A 222 7.54 6.98 6.22
N GLN A 223 8.05 8.20 6.37
CA GLN A 223 8.60 8.67 7.64
C GLN A 223 7.48 9.19 8.54
N LEU A 224 7.48 8.82 9.82
CA LEU A 224 6.68 9.42 10.86
C LEU A 224 7.46 10.61 11.43
N GLN A 225 6.84 11.77 11.47
CA GLN A 225 7.42 12.94 12.11
C GLN A 225 7.37 12.78 13.63
N ILE A 226 8.52 12.92 14.29
CA ILE A 226 8.67 12.75 15.74
C ILE A 226 9.24 13.99 16.40
N THR A 227 8.93 14.15 17.67
CA THR A 227 9.51 15.16 18.57
C THR A 227 9.63 14.58 19.97
N VAL A 228 10.01 15.38 20.93
CA VAL A 228 10.15 15.00 22.34
C VAL A 228 9.18 15.82 23.18
N ASP A 229 8.49 15.17 24.12
CA ASP A 229 7.64 15.87 25.09
C ASP A 229 8.45 16.45 26.27
N ASP A 230 7.77 17.19 27.16
CA ASP A 230 8.42 17.86 28.33
C ASP A 230 9.07 16.85 29.29
N GLU A 231 8.73 15.57 29.24
CA GLU A 231 9.28 14.50 30.08
C GLU A 231 10.44 13.75 29.40
N GLY A 232 10.77 14.10 28.15
CA GLY A 232 11.84 13.48 27.37
C GLY A 232 11.42 12.24 26.58
N TYR A 233 10.11 11.94 26.50
CA TYR A 233 9.62 10.83 25.69
C TYR A 233 9.44 11.22 24.23
N LEU A 234 9.71 10.28 23.34
CA LEU A 234 9.43 10.44 21.91
C LEU A 234 7.93 10.39 21.66
N VAL A 235 7.43 11.38 20.92
CA VAL A 235 6.02 11.49 20.52
C VAL A 235 5.90 11.76 19.02
N SER A 236 4.77 11.39 18.43
CA SER A 236 4.46 11.77 17.05
C SER A 236 4.17 13.28 17.00
N ALA A 237 4.79 14.00 16.06
CA ALA A 237 4.57 15.44 15.84
C ALA A 237 3.52 15.70 14.75
N ALA A 238 3.29 14.73 13.86
CA ALA A 238 2.26 14.76 12.84
C ALA A 238 1.89 13.32 12.42
N PRO A 239 0.70 13.10 11.82
CA PRO A 239 0.38 11.81 11.23
C PRO A 239 1.24 11.53 10.00
N PHE A 240 1.23 10.30 9.50
CA PHE A 240 1.88 9.99 8.23
C PHE A 240 1.32 10.87 7.11
N GLN A 241 2.22 11.51 6.37
CA GLN A 241 1.86 12.35 5.22
C GLN A 241 1.67 11.53 3.93
N GLU A 242 2.16 10.30 3.92
CA GLU A 242 2.09 9.38 2.80
C GLU A 242 1.37 8.10 3.21
N ALA A 243 0.81 7.40 2.23
CA ALA A 243 0.15 6.13 2.47
C ALA A 243 1.12 5.09 3.05
N VAL A 244 0.69 4.37 4.09
CA VAL A 244 1.44 3.27 4.70
C VAL A 244 1.14 1.98 3.93
N GLY A 245 2.18 1.21 3.61
CA GLY A 245 2.07 -0.03 2.86
C GLY A 245 1.97 0.16 1.34
N PRO A 246 1.48 -0.83 0.60
CA PRO A 246 1.37 -0.76 -0.85
C PRO A 246 0.32 0.26 -1.30
N SER A 247 0.63 1.02 -2.36
CA SER A 247 -0.27 2.01 -2.96
C SER A 247 0.02 2.18 -4.46
#